data_e4d14d43d89d5bc4f88c0d2051eb7a6f
#
_entry.id   e4d14d43d89d5bc4f88c0d2051eb7a6f
#
_cell.length_a   1.000
_cell.length_b   1.000
_cell.length_c   1.000
_cell.angle_alpha   90.00
_cell.angle_beta   90.00
_cell.angle_gamma   90.00
#
_symmetry.space_group_name_H-M   'P 1'
#
loop_
_entity.id
_entity.type
_entity.pdbx_description
1 polymer ?
#
loop_
_entity_poly.entity_id
_entity_poly.type
_entity_poly.pdbx_seq_one_letter_code
_entity_poly.pdbx_strand_id
1 'polypeptide(L)'
;DYSNSTKAWVSKQNAFTNSYMRKIPFRRKIEKRLTEIWNYPSQGMPFKKGDKYYFYKNDGLQSQSVLYVQDSPTSDPVVFMDPNQLSNDGTIALGGTYFSNDHKYMGYSVSIAGSDWRELHVKNLSTGELLADHLKWVKFSGMSWLGDGFYYKRYPTPDENEELSAANELAKVYYHRLGTSQEADELIFFEPDKPKLAPSISVSDDERFMFLYRSSGTYGNMLAFKDTKLDEEEWTHIVDDLNSNCWIM
;
A
#
# COMPACT_ATOMS: atom_id res chain seq x y z
N ASP A 1 12.37 -14.33 13.04
CA ASP A 1 13.69 -14.83 13.45
C ASP A 1 14.51 -15.21 12.22
N TYR A 2 15.63 -14.51 12.02
CA TYR A 2 16.56 -14.70 10.89
C TYR A 2 17.77 -15.58 11.26
N SER A 3 17.72 -16.26 12.41
CA SER A 3 18.82 -17.09 12.87
C SER A 3 19.16 -18.22 11.89
N ASN A 4 20.41 -18.65 11.89
CA ASN A 4 20.86 -19.76 11.05
C ASN A 4 20.14 -21.09 11.40
N SER A 5 19.72 -21.27 12.66
CA SER A 5 18.94 -22.43 13.09
C SER A 5 17.55 -22.44 12.47
N THR A 6 16.85 -21.30 12.45
CA THR A 6 15.54 -21.15 11.80
C THR A 6 15.64 -21.36 10.30
N LYS A 7 16.63 -20.75 9.65
CA LYS A 7 16.88 -20.96 8.20
C LYS A 7 17.13 -22.43 7.87
N ALA A 8 17.96 -23.12 8.67
CA ALA A 8 18.23 -24.53 8.49
C ALA A 8 16.99 -25.41 8.71
N TRP A 9 16.17 -25.07 9.71
CA TRP A 9 14.90 -25.77 9.96
C TRP A 9 13.93 -25.59 8.79
N VAL A 10 13.70 -24.36 8.32
CA VAL A 10 12.85 -24.06 7.15
C VAL A 10 13.32 -24.83 5.91
N SER A 11 14.62 -24.83 5.64
CA SER A 11 15.19 -25.59 4.50
C SER A 11 14.89 -27.09 4.59
N LYS A 12 15.02 -27.70 5.78
CA LYS A 12 14.69 -29.13 6.00
C LYS A 12 13.18 -29.38 5.80
N GLN A 13 12.30 -28.51 6.33
CA GLN A 13 10.85 -28.65 6.15
C GLN A 13 10.47 -28.53 4.68
N ASN A 14 11.03 -27.58 3.95
CA ASN A 14 10.80 -27.42 2.52
C ASN A 14 11.28 -28.63 1.71
N ALA A 15 12.45 -29.20 2.05
CA ALA A 15 12.97 -30.41 1.40
C ALA A 15 12.04 -31.62 1.64
N PHE A 16 11.54 -31.77 2.88
CA PHE A 16 10.59 -32.83 3.22
C PHE A 16 9.27 -32.68 2.46
N THR A 17 8.66 -31.47 2.49
CA THR A 17 7.42 -31.15 1.77
C THR A 17 7.57 -31.39 0.27
N ASN A 18 8.65 -30.90 -0.33
CA ASN A 18 8.93 -31.10 -1.76
C ASN A 18 9.11 -32.58 -2.11
N SER A 19 9.76 -33.35 -1.24
CA SER A 19 9.92 -34.82 -1.43
C SER A 19 8.57 -35.54 -1.43
N TYR A 20 7.67 -35.17 -0.50
CA TYR A 20 6.29 -35.68 -0.46
C TYR A 20 5.49 -35.29 -1.71
N MET A 21 5.48 -34.01 -2.05
CA MET A 21 4.71 -33.48 -3.18
C MET A 21 5.14 -34.07 -4.53
N ARG A 22 6.44 -34.40 -4.71
CA ARG A 22 6.94 -35.04 -5.94
C ARG A 22 6.41 -36.47 -6.11
N LYS A 23 6.00 -37.14 -5.05
CA LYS A 23 5.47 -38.52 -5.10
C LYS A 23 4.00 -38.60 -5.50
N ILE A 24 3.29 -37.46 -5.53
CA ILE A 24 1.87 -37.39 -5.94
C ILE A 24 1.79 -37.58 -7.45
N PRO A 25 1.24 -38.70 -7.95
CA PRO A 25 1.33 -39.06 -9.37
C PRO A 25 0.53 -38.13 -10.30
N PHE A 26 -0.53 -37.51 -9.79
CA PHE A 26 -1.40 -36.61 -10.55
C PHE A 26 -1.06 -35.11 -10.38
N ARG A 27 -0.02 -34.75 -9.61
CA ARG A 27 0.37 -33.35 -9.36
C ARG A 27 0.58 -32.57 -10.66
N ARG A 28 1.36 -33.12 -11.60
CA ARG A 28 1.63 -32.46 -12.88
C ARG A 28 0.37 -32.27 -13.74
N LYS A 29 -0.60 -33.20 -13.64
CA LYS A 29 -1.87 -33.08 -14.35
C LYS A 29 -2.71 -31.92 -13.81
N ILE A 30 -2.73 -31.77 -12.46
CA ILE A 30 -3.40 -30.65 -11.80
C ILE A 30 -2.71 -29.33 -12.18
N GLU A 31 -1.39 -29.25 -12.06
CA GLU A 31 -0.61 -28.07 -12.42
C GLU A 31 -0.88 -27.61 -13.85
N LYS A 32 -0.80 -28.54 -14.82
CA LYS A 32 -1.14 -28.25 -16.20
C LYS A 32 -2.56 -27.72 -16.35
N ARG A 33 -3.54 -28.36 -15.69
CA ARG A 33 -4.94 -27.95 -15.80
C ARG A 33 -5.18 -26.58 -15.16
N LEU A 34 -4.56 -26.29 -14.04
CA LEU A 34 -4.62 -24.97 -13.40
C LEU A 34 -4.00 -23.90 -14.31
N THR A 35 -2.83 -24.16 -14.90
CA THR A 35 -2.20 -23.25 -15.85
C THR A 35 -3.13 -22.94 -17.04
N GLU A 36 -3.76 -23.96 -17.62
CA GLU A 36 -4.73 -23.78 -18.72
C GLU A 36 -5.94 -22.92 -18.30
N ILE A 37 -6.49 -23.17 -17.10
CA ILE A 37 -7.69 -22.46 -16.61
C ILE A 37 -7.36 -21.00 -16.28
N TRP A 38 -6.18 -20.74 -15.68
CA TRP A 38 -5.79 -19.39 -15.27
C TRP A 38 -5.17 -18.56 -16.40
N ASN A 39 -4.81 -19.18 -17.52
CA ASN A 39 -4.22 -18.48 -18.66
C ASN A 39 -5.30 -17.84 -19.53
N TYR A 40 -5.91 -16.77 -19.02
CA TYR A 40 -6.84 -15.94 -19.77
C TYR A 40 -6.56 -14.45 -19.51
N PRO A 41 -6.70 -13.59 -20.53
CA PRO A 41 -6.50 -12.15 -20.34
C PRO A 41 -7.61 -11.57 -19.48
N SER A 42 -7.24 -10.68 -18.58
CA SER A 42 -8.18 -9.93 -17.72
C SER A 42 -7.85 -8.45 -17.73
N GLN A 43 -8.90 -7.62 -17.66
CA GLN A 43 -8.76 -6.17 -17.61
C GLN A 43 -9.72 -5.62 -16.57
N GLY A 44 -9.20 -4.75 -15.69
CA GLY A 44 -10.00 -3.98 -14.76
C GLY A 44 -10.77 -2.84 -15.45
N MET A 45 -11.76 -2.30 -14.74
CA MET A 45 -12.49 -1.13 -15.22
C MET A 45 -11.54 0.08 -15.29
N PRO A 46 -11.54 0.82 -16.42
CA PRO A 46 -10.78 2.06 -16.52
C PRO A 46 -11.28 3.11 -15.53
N PHE A 47 -10.36 3.84 -14.93
CA PHE A 47 -10.67 4.99 -14.08
C PHE A 47 -9.94 6.23 -14.59
N LYS A 48 -10.60 7.39 -14.47
CA LYS A 48 -10.08 8.66 -14.96
C LYS A 48 -9.30 9.38 -13.85
N LYS A 49 -8.09 9.88 -14.17
CA LYS A 49 -7.32 10.81 -13.35
C LYS A 49 -6.77 11.93 -14.25
N GLY A 50 -7.20 13.16 -13.96
CA GLY A 50 -6.97 14.28 -14.88
C GLY A 50 -7.59 14.02 -16.25
N ASP A 51 -6.81 14.19 -17.31
CA ASP A 51 -7.22 13.95 -18.69
C ASP A 51 -6.91 12.54 -19.19
N LYS A 52 -6.37 11.67 -18.35
CA LYS A 52 -5.95 10.32 -18.70
C LYS A 52 -6.87 9.26 -18.10
N TYR A 53 -6.90 8.09 -18.75
CA TYR A 53 -7.59 6.90 -18.26
C TYR A 53 -6.55 5.84 -17.92
N TYR A 54 -6.71 5.23 -16.75
CA TYR A 54 -5.82 4.19 -16.24
C TYR A 54 -6.62 2.90 -16.03
N PHE A 55 -5.98 1.76 -16.24
CA PHE A 55 -6.56 0.45 -15.92
C PHE A 55 -5.48 -0.60 -15.74
N TYR A 56 -5.80 -1.63 -14.98
CA TYR A 56 -4.95 -2.78 -14.81
C TYR A 56 -5.32 -3.86 -15.82
N LYS A 57 -4.31 -4.48 -16.42
CA LYS A 57 -4.46 -5.60 -17.35
C LYS A 57 -3.46 -6.69 -17.03
N ASN A 58 -3.88 -7.96 -17.17
CA ASN A 58 -3.04 -9.14 -17.08
C ASN A 58 -3.27 -9.99 -18.33
N ASP A 59 -2.20 -10.42 -18.99
CA ASP A 59 -2.30 -11.20 -20.23
C ASP A 59 -2.58 -12.70 -19.98
N GLY A 60 -2.66 -13.11 -18.71
CA GLY A 60 -2.98 -14.47 -18.26
C GLY A 60 -2.10 -14.92 -17.12
N LEU A 61 -0.85 -15.29 -17.38
CA LEU A 61 0.07 -15.87 -16.39
C LEU A 61 1.09 -14.90 -15.79
N GLN A 62 0.93 -13.59 -16.02
CA GLN A 62 1.75 -12.59 -15.33
C GLN A 62 1.49 -12.65 -13.82
N SER A 63 2.54 -12.55 -13.00
CA SER A 63 2.42 -12.60 -11.53
C SER A 63 1.60 -11.43 -10.98
N GLN A 64 1.70 -10.26 -11.62
CA GLN A 64 0.98 -9.04 -11.25
C GLN A 64 0.39 -8.39 -12.51
N SER A 65 -0.78 -7.74 -12.33
CA SER A 65 -1.37 -6.94 -13.41
C SER A 65 -0.56 -5.68 -13.67
N VAL A 66 -0.42 -5.34 -14.94
CA VAL A 66 0.30 -4.16 -15.42
C VAL A 66 -0.65 -2.97 -15.45
N LEU A 67 -0.21 -1.81 -14.99
CA LEU A 67 -0.96 -0.56 -15.08
C LEU A 67 -0.70 0.10 -16.43
N TYR A 68 -1.78 0.31 -17.17
CA TYR A 68 -1.78 1.00 -18.47
C TYR A 68 -2.38 2.40 -18.34
N VAL A 69 -2.02 3.27 -19.25
CA VAL A 69 -2.59 4.61 -19.43
C VAL A 69 -2.99 4.84 -20.88
N GLN A 70 -4.06 5.58 -21.10
CA GLN A 70 -4.55 5.99 -22.42
C GLN A 70 -5.14 7.40 -22.38
N ASP A 71 -5.09 8.09 -23.52
CA ASP A 71 -5.58 9.48 -23.66
C ASP A 71 -7.11 9.58 -23.73
N SER A 72 -7.75 8.55 -24.22
CA SER A 72 -9.20 8.44 -24.31
C SER A 72 -9.63 6.98 -24.15
N PRO A 73 -10.91 6.70 -23.87
CA PRO A 73 -11.40 5.31 -23.77
C PRO A 73 -11.19 4.44 -25.01
N THR A 74 -10.91 5.05 -26.15
CA THR A 74 -10.74 4.38 -27.46
C THR A 74 -9.34 4.49 -28.03
N SER A 75 -8.42 5.22 -27.40
CA SER A 75 -7.02 5.30 -27.85
C SER A 75 -6.24 4.05 -27.44
N ASP A 76 -5.16 3.76 -28.17
CA ASP A 76 -4.28 2.65 -27.82
C ASP A 76 -3.61 2.87 -26.46
N PRO A 77 -3.69 1.90 -25.54
CA PRO A 77 -3.07 2.01 -24.23
C PRO A 77 -1.56 1.79 -24.30
N VAL A 78 -0.82 2.52 -23.47
CA VAL A 78 0.60 2.30 -23.26
C VAL A 78 0.86 1.84 -21.83
N VAL A 79 1.92 1.06 -21.63
CA VAL A 79 2.33 0.63 -20.29
C VAL A 79 2.78 1.85 -19.49
N PHE A 80 2.12 2.09 -18.36
CA PHE A 80 2.51 3.14 -17.44
C PHE A 80 3.43 2.63 -16.32
N MET A 81 3.09 1.47 -15.76
CA MET A 81 3.89 0.80 -14.74
C MET A 81 3.72 -0.71 -14.82
N ASP A 82 4.82 -1.43 -14.94
CA ASP A 82 4.83 -2.89 -14.91
C ASP A 82 5.43 -3.38 -13.59
N PRO A 83 4.59 -3.83 -12.62
CA PRO A 83 5.08 -4.33 -11.35
C PRO A 83 5.94 -5.59 -11.45
N ASN A 84 5.82 -6.35 -12.55
CA ASN A 84 6.63 -7.54 -12.78
C ASN A 84 8.12 -7.21 -13.05
N GLN A 85 8.43 -5.94 -13.30
CA GLN A 85 9.80 -5.45 -13.50
C GLN A 85 10.44 -4.85 -12.23
N LEU A 86 9.71 -4.79 -11.11
CA LEU A 86 10.23 -4.23 -9.85
C LEU A 86 11.32 -5.10 -9.21
N SER A 87 11.33 -6.41 -9.50
CA SER A 87 12.39 -7.31 -9.08
C SER A 87 12.59 -8.45 -10.07
N ASN A 88 13.84 -8.93 -10.18
CA ASN A 88 14.17 -10.02 -11.09
C ASN A 88 13.61 -11.39 -10.64
N ASP A 89 13.37 -11.55 -9.35
CA ASP A 89 12.88 -12.79 -8.73
C ASP A 89 11.38 -12.79 -8.43
N GLY A 90 10.68 -11.68 -8.76
CA GLY A 90 9.25 -11.53 -8.55
C GLY A 90 8.84 -11.38 -7.07
N THR A 91 9.79 -11.08 -6.17
CA THR A 91 9.50 -10.96 -4.73
C THR A 91 8.96 -9.59 -4.33
N ILE A 92 9.03 -8.57 -5.21
CA ILE A 92 8.44 -7.25 -4.95
C ILE A 92 7.04 -7.19 -5.57
N ALA A 93 6.06 -6.87 -4.74
CA ALA A 93 4.67 -6.70 -5.16
C ALA A 93 4.20 -5.25 -5.01
N LEU A 94 3.46 -4.76 -6.01
CA LEU A 94 2.74 -3.50 -5.93
C LEU A 94 1.60 -3.63 -4.92
N GLY A 95 1.56 -2.73 -3.92
CA GLY A 95 0.52 -2.73 -2.89
C GLY A 95 -0.68 -1.86 -3.24
N GLY A 96 -0.44 -0.65 -3.68
CA GLY A 96 -1.48 0.30 -4.08
C GLY A 96 -0.92 1.49 -4.85
N THR A 97 -1.81 2.22 -5.51
CA THR A 97 -1.49 3.47 -6.22
C THR A 97 -2.40 4.59 -5.72
N TYR A 98 -1.85 5.78 -5.53
CA TYR A 98 -2.49 6.94 -4.91
C TYR A 98 -2.19 8.18 -5.73
N PHE A 99 -3.17 8.69 -6.45
CA PHE A 99 -2.99 9.86 -7.31
C PHE A 99 -3.19 11.15 -6.52
N SER A 100 -2.32 12.15 -6.75
CA SER A 100 -2.51 13.48 -6.18
C SER A 100 -3.76 14.15 -6.78
N ASN A 101 -4.42 15.03 -6.01
CA ASN A 101 -5.65 15.67 -6.44
C ASN A 101 -5.43 16.64 -7.62
N ASP A 102 -4.23 17.21 -7.73
CA ASP A 102 -3.82 18.04 -8.88
C ASP A 102 -3.37 17.22 -10.11
N HIS A 103 -3.39 15.89 -10.00
CA HIS A 103 -3.02 14.94 -11.04
C HIS A 103 -1.58 15.09 -11.59
N LYS A 104 -0.65 15.59 -10.78
CA LYS A 104 0.77 15.69 -11.16
C LYS A 104 1.59 14.49 -10.73
N TYR A 105 1.16 13.83 -9.65
CA TYR A 105 1.92 12.76 -9.03
C TYR A 105 1.08 11.50 -8.81
N MET A 106 1.75 10.35 -8.81
CA MET A 106 1.22 9.09 -8.34
C MET A 106 2.15 8.52 -7.29
N GLY A 107 1.69 8.47 -6.05
CA GLY A 107 2.29 7.66 -5.02
C GLY A 107 1.98 6.19 -5.24
N TYR A 108 2.89 5.31 -4.88
CA TYR A 108 2.62 3.87 -4.85
C TYR A 108 3.37 3.20 -3.73
N SER A 109 2.84 2.08 -3.26
CA SER A 109 3.46 1.28 -2.22
C SER A 109 3.94 -0.05 -2.78
N VAL A 110 5.07 -0.54 -2.25
CA VAL A 110 5.58 -1.88 -2.57
C VAL A 110 5.75 -2.71 -1.31
N SER A 111 5.56 -4.02 -1.46
CA SER A 111 5.84 -5.04 -0.45
C SER A 111 7.01 -5.88 -0.91
N ILE A 112 7.95 -6.16 -0.03
CA ILE A 112 9.12 -6.99 -0.31
C ILE A 112 8.93 -8.35 0.35
N ALA A 113 9.09 -9.42 -0.42
CA ALA A 113 9.03 -10.82 0.02
C ALA A 113 7.75 -11.18 0.83
N GLY A 114 6.61 -10.57 0.48
CA GLY A 114 5.33 -10.82 1.15
C GLY A 114 5.20 -10.22 2.55
N SER A 115 6.11 -9.33 2.94
CA SER A 115 6.04 -8.61 4.21
C SER A 115 4.83 -7.67 4.25
N ASP A 116 4.26 -7.46 5.44
CA ASP A 116 3.28 -6.37 5.67
C ASP A 116 3.92 -4.98 5.67
N TRP A 117 5.23 -4.91 5.84
CA TRP A 117 5.97 -3.67 5.68
C TRP A 117 5.91 -3.20 4.23
N ARG A 118 5.64 -1.92 4.06
CA ARG A 118 5.56 -1.25 2.77
C ARG A 118 6.63 -0.17 2.68
N GLU A 119 7.11 0.03 1.47
CA GLU A 119 7.87 1.21 1.10
C GLU A 119 7.01 2.05 0.18
N LEU A 120 7.01 3.38 0.39
CA LEU A 120 6.27 4.32 -0.44
C LEU A 120 7.22 5.04 -1.37
N HIS A 121 6.78 5.23 -2.59
CA HIS A 121 7.49 5.92 -3.66
C HIS A 121 6.55 6.87 -4.39
N VAL A 122 7.10 7.88 -5.05
CA VAL A 122 6.33 8.86 -5.83
C VAL A 122 6.85 8.97 -7.25
N LYS A 123 5.93 8.99 -8.21
CA LYS A 123 6.21 9.11 -9.63
C LYS A 123 5.54 10.37 -10.19
N ASN A 124 6.26 11.14 -11.00
CA ASN A 124 5.70 12.26 -11.74
C ASN A 124 4.88 11.72 -12.92
N LEU A 125 3.62 12.14 -13.05
CA LEU A 125 2.70 11.63 -14.07
C LEU A 125 2.98 12.18 -15.48
N SER A 126 3.60 13.36 -15.60
CA SER A 126 3.90 13.98 -16.88
C SER A 126 5.20 13.45 -17.50
N THR A 127 6.24 13.24 -16.67
CA THR A 127 7.56 12.77 -17.14
C THR A 127 7.72 11.26 -17.01
N GLY A 128 6.94 10.62 -16.15
CA GLY A 128 7.09 9.21 -15.80
C GLY A 128 8.29 8.93 -14.88
N GLU A 129 8.99 9.95 -14.41
CA GLU A 129 10.17 9.82 -13.56
C GLU A 129 9.82 9.48 -12.12
N LEU A 130 10.63 8.65 -11.49
CA LEU A 130 10.59 8.36 -10.06
C LEU A 130 11.24 9.53 -9.31
N LEU A 131 10.54 10.08 -8.32
CA LEU A 131 11.10 11.09 -7.43
C LEU A 131 12.05 10.45 -6.40
N ALA A 132 12.79 11.27 -5.67
CA ALA A 132 13.69 10.82 -4.61
C ALA A 132 12.97 10.37 -3.34
N ASP A 133 11.67 10.67 -3.24
CA ASP A 133 10.84 10.37 -2.09
C ASP A 133 10.69 8.85 -1.89
N HIS A 134 11.27 8.35 -0.79
CA HIS A 134 11.28 6.93 -0.45
C HIS A 134 11.07 6.76 1.05
N LEU A 135 9.87 6.30 1.45
CA LEU A 135 9.47 6.19 2.84
C LEU A 135 9.36 4.73 3.26
N LYS A 136 9.80 4.44 4.48
CA LYS A 136 9.84 3.09 5.07
C LYS A 136 9.01 3.00 6.35
N TRP A 137 8.93 1.81 6.91
CA TRP A 137 8.24 1.50 8.16
C TRP A 137 6.74 1.80 8.13
N VAL A 138 6.15 1.62 6.96
CA VAL A 138 4.73 1.81 6.68
C VAL A 138 4.01 0.47 6.74
N LYS A 139 2.92 0.37 7.50
CA LYS A 139 2.01 -0.78 7.50
C LYS A 139 0.56 -0.30 7.49
N PHE A 140 -0.29 -1.01 6.73
CA PHE A 140 -1.74 -0.77 6.71
C PHE A 140 -2.09 0.70 6.48
N SER A 141 -1.38 1.34 5.56
CA SER A 141 -1.53 2.74 5.20
C SER A 141 -1.54 2.91 3.70
N GLY A 142 -2.38 3.85 3.24
CA GLY A 142 -2.26 4.48 1.93
C GLY A 142 -1.50 5.81 2.03
N MET A 143 -1.61 6.60 0.97
CA MET A 143 -1.14 7.98 0.87
C MET A 143 -2.36 8.86 0.63
N SER A 144 -2.64 9.80 1.51
CA SER A 144 -3.76 10.74 1.38
C SER A 144 -3.21 12.13 1.07
N TRP A 145 -3.40 12.57 -0.16
CA TRP A 145 -2.79 13.78 -0.70
C TRP A 145 -3.45 15.05 -0.15
N LEU A 146 -2.63 16.06 0.13
CA LEU A 146 -3.02 17.43 0.42
C LEU A 146 -1.91 18.39 -0.03
N GLY A 147 -2.24 19.31 -0.95
CA GLY A 147 -1.26 20.29 -1.43
C GLY A 147 0.00 19.67 -2.03
N ASP A 148 1.16 20.01 -1.48
CA ASP A 148 2.49 19.57 -1.95
C ASP A 148 3.02 18.30 -1.27
N GLY A 149 2.14 17.52 -0.61
CA GLY A 149 2.52 16.33 0.11
C GLY A 149 1.35 15.39 0.39
N PHE A 150 1.55 14.47 1.32
CA PHE A 150 0.53 13.49 1.68
C PHE A 150 0.66 13.02 3.13
N TYR A 151 -0.47 12.62 3.70
CA TYR A 151 -0.53 11.93 4.99
C TYR A 151 -0.30 10.44 4.81
N TYR A 152 0.42 9.84 5.76
CA TYR A 152 0.64 8.40 5.83
C TYR A 152 0.85 7.96 7.27
N LYS A 153 0.61 6.66 7.52
CA LYS A 153 0.83 6.06 8.83
C LYS A 153 2.17 5.33 8.88
N ARG A 154 2.94 5.58 9.92
CA ARG A 154 4.21 4.92 10.20
C ARG A 154 4.21 4.32 11.60
N TYR A 155 4.78 3.14 11.73
CA TYR A 155 5.10 2.53 13.01
C TYR A 155 6.54 2.85 13.43
N PRO A 156 6.89 2.71 14.74
CA PRO A 156 8.28 2.78 15.17
C PRO A 156 9.15 1.82 14.35
N THR A 157 10.38 2.24 14.07
CA THR A 157 11.36 1.35 13.46
C THR A 157 11.60 0.17 14.41
N PRO A 158 11.39 -1.09 13.96
CA PRO A 158 11.64 -2.25 14.82
C PRO A 158 13.13 -2.38 15.13
N ASP A 159 13.44 -3.05 16.23
CA ASP A 159 14.81 -3.42 16.55
C ASP A 159 15.39 -4.42 15.52
N GLU A 160 16.69 -4.52 15.44
CA GLU A 160 17.38 -5.39 14.49
C GLU A 160 16.90 -6.84 14.63
N ASN A 161 16.46 -7.43 13.54
CA ASN A 161 15.87 -8.79 13.44
C ASN A 161 14.47 -8.95 14.07
N GLU A 162 13.79 -7.87 14.44
CA GLU A 162 12.43 -7.92 14.97
C GLU A 162 11.36 -7.45 13.96
N GLU A 163 11.72 -7.14 12.72
CA GLU A 163 10.80 -6.60 11.70
C GLU A 163 9.56 -7.49 11.46
N LEU A 164 9.69 -8.80 11.66
CA LEU A 164 8.59 -9.76 11.48
C LEU A 164 7.91 -10.18 12.79
N SER A 165 8.46 -9.82 13.95
CA SER A 165 7.96 -10.24 15.27
C SER A 165 7.52 -9.09 16.17
N ALA A 166 7.96 -7.85 15.89
CA ALA A 166 7.57 -6.68 16.65
C ALA A 166 6.05 -6.45 16.60
N ALA A 167 5.48 -6.04 17.74
CA ALA A 167 4.08 -5.68 17.84
C ALA A 167 3.75 -4.45 16.96
N ASN A 168 2.55 -4.45 16.33
CA ASN A 168 2.07 -3.28 15.58
C ASN A 168 1.39 -2.30 16.58
N GLU A 169 2.20 -1.57 17.34
CA GLU A 169 1.77 -0.62 18.34
C GLU A 169 2.39 0.76 18.11
N LEU A 170 1.84 1.79 18.75
CA LEU A 170 2.35 3.17 18.70
C LEU A 170 2.40 3.75 17.28
N ALA A 171 1.42 3.41 16.46
CA ALA A 171 1.29 3.97 15.12
C ALA A 171 1.08 5.49 15.17
N LYS A 172 1.72 6.22 14.26
CA LYS A 172 1.68 7.67 14.15
C LYS A 172 1.27 8.07 12.74
N VAL A 173 0.56 9.18 12.57
CA VAL A 173 0.33 9.81 11.27
C VAL A 173 1.30 10.95 11.09
N TYR A 174 1.95 10.96 9.95
CA TYR A 174 2.86 12.00 9.50
C TYR A 174 2.35 12.66 8.21
N TYR A 175 2.77 13.90 7.99
CA TYR A 175 2.69 14.56 6.71
C TYR A 175 4.08 14.60 6.08
N HIS A 176 4.19 14.03 4.89
CA HIS A 176 5.40 14.07 4.09
C HIS A 176 5.26 15.12 2.99
N ARG A 177 6.18 16.07 2.95
CA ARG A 177 6.29 17.06 1.86
C ARG A 177 7.20 16.52 0.77
N LEU A 178 6.75 16.56 -0.48
CA LEU A 178 7.55 16.09 -1.61
C LEU A 178 8.93 16.76 -1.66
N GLY A 179 9.95 15.95 -1.95
CA GLY A 179 11.34 16.39 -2.06
C GLY A 179 12.06 16.60 -0.73
N THR A 180 11.45 16.24 0.40
CA THR A 180 12.11 16.26 1.71
C THR A 180 12.50 14.85 2.17
N SER A 181 13.35 14.74 3.18
CA SER A 181 13.66 13.44 3.78
C SER A 181 12.56 13.01 4.75
N GLN A 182 12.38 11.69 4.93
CA GLN A 182 11.38 11.13 5.86
C GLN A 182 11.59 11.56 7.33
N GLU A 183 12.82 11.90 7.71
CA GLU A 183 13.15 12.39 9.05
C GLU A 183 12.61 13.80 9.31
N ALA A 184 12.35 14.56 8.23
CA ALA A 184 11.78 15.91 8.31
C ALA A 184 10.24 15.90 8.35
N ASP A 185 9.60 14.73 8.30
CA ASP A 185 8.15 14.62 8.25
C ASP A 185 7.50 15.17 9.53
N GLU A 186 6.45 15.94 9.35
CA GLU A 186 5.68 16.54 10.43
C GLU A 186 4.78 15.50 11.10
N LEU A 187 4.88 15.39 12.45
CA LEU A 187 3.96 14.56 13.22
C LEU A 187 2.59 15.23 13.35
N ILE A 188 1.57 14.62 12.75
CA ILE A 188 0.20 15.15 12.71
C ILE A 188 -0.68 14.58 13.82
N PHE A 189 -0.52 13.28 14.11
CA PHE A 189 -1.35 12.64 15.12
C PHE A 189 -0.65 11.48 15.82
N PHE A 190 -0.78 11.45 17.17
CA PHE A 190 -0.27 10.39 18.01
C PHE A 190 -1.00 10.30 19.35
N GLU A 191 -1.39 9.11 19.77
CA GLU A 191 -1.98 8.81 21.10
C GLU A 191 -1.10 7.81 21.86
N PRO A 192 -0.10 8.25 22.62
CA PRO A 192 0.83 7.35 23.32
C PRO A 192 0.16 6.48 24.39
N ASP A 193 -0.92 6.97 25.01
CA ASP A 193 -1.67 6.25 26.05
C ASP A 193 -2.56 5.13 25.48
N LYS A 194 -2.70 5.05 24.16
CA LYS A 194 -3.49 4.05 23.45
C LYS A 194 -2.66 3.33 22.38
N PRO A 195 -1.62 2.57 22.78
CA PRO A 195 -0.62 2.05 21.83
C PRO A 195 -1.19 1.15 20.73
N LYS A 196 -2.34 0.51 20.97
CA LYS A 196 -3.00 -0.38 20.02
C LYS A 196 -3.95 0.31 19.05
N LEU A 197 -4.24 1.60 19.24
CA LEU A 197 -5.00 2.36 18.26
C LEU A 197 -4.12 2.68 17.05
N ALA A 198 -4.66 2.37 15.89
CA ALA A 198 -4.04 2.64 14.60
C ALA A 198 -4.75 3.85 13.96
N PRO A 199 -4.18 5.06 14.02
CA PRO A 199 -4.74 6.23 13.37
C PRO A 199 -4.51 6.17 11.86
N SER A 200 -5.39 6.77 11.08
CA SER A 200 -5.19 7.05 9.65
C SER A 200 -5.93 8.32 9.25
N ILE A 201 -5.41 9.02 8.25
CA ILE A 201 -6.05 10.22 7.71
C ILE A 201 -6.48 9.96 6.27
N SER A 202 -7.68 10.41 5.92
CA SER A 202 -8.10 10.65 4.55
C SER A 202 -8.46 12.12 4.36
N VAL A 203 -8.28 12.62 3.14
CA VAL A 203 -8.60 13.99 2.74
C VAL A 203 -9.71 13.93 1.70
N SER A 204 -10.67 14.85 1.76
CA SER A 204 -11.72 14.97 0.73
C SER A 204 -11.13 15.38 -0.62
N ASP A 205 -11.82 15.05 -1.73
CA ASP A 205 -11.34 15.34 -3.09
C ASP A 205 -11.13 16.85 -3.35
N ASP A 206 -11.87 17.71 -2.65
CA ASP A 206 -11.73 19.18 -2.71
C ASP A 206 -10.66 19.72 -1.73
N GLU A 207 -9.94 18.83 -1.05
CA GLU A 207 -8.91 19.13 -0.04
C GLU A 207 -9.39 19.93 1.17
N ARG A 208 -10.70 20.08 1.33
CA ARG A 208 -11.26 20.91 2.40
C ARG A 208 -11.30 20.20 3.74
N PHE A 209 -11.60 18.90 3.78
CA PHE A 209 -11.76 18.17 5.03
C PHE A 209 -10.71 17.08 5.18
N MET A 210 -10.11 17.02 6.37
CA MET A 210 -9.33 15.89 6.84
C MET A 210 -10.17 15.04 7.77
N PHE A 211 -10.22 13.74 7.54
CA PHE A 211 -10.90 12.76 8.40
C PHE A 211 -9.90 11.88 9.10
N LEU A 212 -9.96 11.88 10.43
CA LEU A 212 -9.13 11.02 11.27
C LEU A 212 -9.93 9.78 11.69
N TYR A 213 -9.49 8.63 11.24
CA TYR A 213 -9.98 7.33 11.66
C TYR A 213 -9.04 6.74 12.70
N ARG A 214 -9.58 6.14 13.77
CA ARG A 214 -8.79 5.45 14.80
C ARG A 214 -9.41 4.10 15.06
N SER A 215 -8.72 3.01 14.75
CA SER A 215 -9.21 1.63 14.88
C SER A 215 -8.33 0.80 15.79
N SER A 216 -8.92 -0.23 16.42
CA SER A 216 -8.18 -1.26 17.15
C SER A 216 -8.63 -2.63 16.67
N GLY A 217 -7.73 -3.34 15.97
CA GLY A 217 -8.08 -4.61 15.32
C GLY A 217 -8.83 -4.44 14.01
N THR A 218 -9.78 -5.34 13.72
CA THR A 218 -10.44 -5.47 12.41
C THR A 218 -11.86 -4.94 12.36
N TYR A 219 -12.41 -4.51 13.49
CA TYR A 219 -13.79 -4.04 13.58
C TYR A 219 -13.90 -2.81 14.46
N GLY A 220 -14.73 -1.87 14.01
CA GLY A 220 -14.98 -0.61 14.69
C GLY A 220 -13.90 0.44 14.48
N ASN A 221 -14.33 1.68 14.31
CA ASN A 221 -13.43 2.83 14.27
C ASN A 221 -14.09 4.09 14.85
N MET A 222 -13.30 4.87 15.55
CA MET A 222 -13.62 6.26 15.87
C MET A 222 -13.42 7.13 14.63
N LEU A 223 -14.15 8.24 14.55
CA LEU A 223 -14.10 9.19 13.46
C LEU A 223 -14.13 10.62 13.97
N ALA A 224 -13.20 11.42 13.50
CA ALA A 224 -13.17 12.87 13.71
C ALA A 224 -12.78 13.57 12.41
N PHE A 225 -12.98 14.88 12.33
CA PHE A 225 -12.59 15.68 11.17
C PHE A 225 -12.05 17.05 11.56
N LYS A 226 -11.34 17.68 10.62
CA LYS A 226 -10.94 19.08 10.61
C LYS A 226 -11.29 19.72 9.28
N ASP A 227 -11.70 20.99 9.28
CA ASP A 227 -11.77 21.82 8.08
C ASP A 227 -10.38 22.45 7.84
N THR A 228 -9.72 22.10 6.73
CA THR A 228 -8.37 22.60 6.41
C THR A 228 -8.29 24.10 6.15
N LYS A 229 -9.46 24.76 5.93
CA LYS A 229 -9.57 26.20 5.71
C LYS A 229 -9.73 26.99 7.01
N LEU A 230 -9.99 26.29 8.11
CA LEU A 230 -10.12 26.90 9.44
C LEU A 230 -8.83 26.64 10.22
N ASP A 231 -8.40 27.61 10.98
CA ASP A 231 -7.24 27.49 11.88
C ASP A 231 -7.66 26.80 13.19
N GLU A 232 -8.13 25.54 13.03
CA GLU A 232 -8.62 24.73 14.17
C GLU A 232 -7.50 23.84 14.67
N GLU A 233 -7.12 24.02 15.95
CA GLU A 233 -6.13 23.15 16.59
C GLU A 233 -6.73 21.78 16.93
N GLU A 234 -8.03 21.70 17.26
CA GLU A 234 -8.70 20.50 17.74
C GLU A 234 -9.48 19.76 16.66
N TRP A 235 -9.65 18.45 16.84
CA TRP A 235 -10.46 17.61 15.99
C TRP A 235 -11.92 17.66 16.42
N THR A 236 -12.85 17.86 15.48
CA THR A 236 -14.29 17.69 15.72
C THR A 236 -14.64 16.21 15.68
N HIS A 237 -15.03 15.66 16.83
CA HIS A 237 -15.36 14.25 16.99
C HIS A 237 -16.78 13.93 16.50
N ILE A 238 -16.93 12.87 15.69
CA ILE A 238 -18.21 12.37 15.17
C ILE A 238 -18.58 11.05 15.88
N VAL A 239 -17.61 10.14 16.00
CA VAL A 239 -17.77 8.83 16.64
C VAL A 239 -16.58 8.59 17.54
N ASP A 240 -16.84 8.36 18.83
CA ASP A 240 -15.82 8.21 19.87
C ASP A 240 -15.71 6.78 20.44
N ASP A 241 -16.40 5.83 19.85
CA ASP A 241 -16.34 4.42 20.25
C ASP A 241 -15.96 3.50 19.09
N LEU A 242 -15.74 2.23 19.37
CA LEU A 242 -15.34 1.20 18.44
C LEU A 242 -16.49 0.20 18.13
N ASN A 243 -17.74 0.59 18.38
CA ASN A 243 -18.89 -0.32 18.27
C ASN A 243 -19.39 -0.49 16.83
N SER A 244 -18.94 0.37 15.92
CA SER A 244 -19.37 0.37 14.50
C SER A 244 -18.23 0.73 13.57
N ASN A 245 -18.36 0.33 12.29
CA ASN A 245 -17.52 0.83 11.21
C ASN A 245 -18.18 2.06 10.58
N CYS A 246 -17.49 3.19 10.60
CA CYS A 246 -17.95 4.47 10.06
C CYS A 246 -17.00 4.94 8.95
N TRP A 247 -17.55 5.28 7.80
CA TRP A 247 -16.82 5.77 6.63
C TRP A 247 -17.49 7.01 6.06
N ILE A 248 -16.69 7.95 5.59
CA ILE A 248 -17.17 9.09 4.79
C ILE A 248 -17.25 8.63 3.33
N MET A 249 -18.35 8.98 2.67
CA MET A 249 -18.62 8.69 1.26
C MET A 249 -18.51 9.97 0.43
#